data_22c1ef0b46e16a19905f1717cb565264
#
_entry.id   22c1ef0b46e16a19905f1717cb565264
#
_cell.length_a   1.000
_cell.length_b   1.000
_cell.length_c   1.000
_cell.angle_alpha   90.00
_cell.angle_beta   90.00
_cell.angle_gamma   90.00
#
_symmetry.space_group_name_H-M   'P 1'
#
loop_
_entity.id
_entity.type
_entity.pdbx_description
1 polymer ?
#
loop_
_entity_poly.entity_id
_entity_poly.type
_entity_poly.pdbx_seq_one_letter_code
_entity_poly.pdbx_strand_id
1 'polypeptide(L)'
;PIPVGVDPMTGEPLIQNAPSTYNVRLKKTLDASRVKIENVPNAEFMIDRNADCIDEARFVAQRKMLTRSDLVAMGYDKNIVAELNTDDEVGLGIVGAEYNPVNADVNNTDPSQDLIAYYECYLDIGDEDGLAKKHRICYASKTILSDEEIDYVPFYSLCPFPVPHTFYGQSMADRTMELQFIKSTITRQMLD
;
A
#
# COMPACT_ATOMS: atom_id res chain seq x y z
N PRO A 1 -51.20 -19.62 -10.40
CA PRO A 1 -51.82 -20.55 -11.35
C PRO A 1 -52.72 -19.77 -12.31
N ILE A 2 -52.47 -19.94 -13.59
CA ILE A 2 -53.25 -19.29 -14.64
C ILE A 2 -54.23 -20.34 -15.20
N PRO A 3 -55.55 -20.10 -15.23
CA PRO A 3 -56.49 -21.02 -15.83
C PRO A 3 -56.29 -21.01 -17.36
N VAL A 4 -56.01 -22.18 -17.93
CA VAL A 4 -55.72 -22.34 -19.36
C VAL A 4 -56.94 -22.89 -20.12
N GLY A 5 -57.92 -23.35 -19.41
CA GLY A 5 -59.14 -23.93 -19.99
C GLY A 5 -59.97 -24.69 -18.95
N VAL A 6 -61.08 -25.25 -19.38
CA VAL A 6 -61.95 -26.11 -18.54
C VAL A 6 -61.96 -27.51 -19.15
N ASP A 7 -61.76 -28.50 -18.31
CA ASP A 7 -61.85 -29.93 -18.73
C ASP A 7 -63.24 -30.20 -19.28
N PRO A 8 -63.37 -30.63 -20.53
CA PRO A 8 -64.66 -30.83 -21.14
C PRO A 8 -65.48 -32.01 -20.54
N MET A 9 -64.85 -32.85 -19.73
CA MET A 9 -65.54 -34.01 -19.10
C MET A 9 -65.94 -33.76 -17.64
N THR A 10 -65.13 -32.99 -16.88
CA THR A 10 -65.35 -32.76 -15.45
C THR A 10 -65.79 -31.37 -15.09
N GLY A 11 -65.64 -30.39 -16.02
CA GLY A 11 -65.98 -29.00 -15.77
C GLY A 11 -65.01 -28.26 -14.84
N GLU A 12 -63.91 -28.90 -14.44
CA GLU A 12 -62.92 -28.27 -13.55
C GLU A 12 -61.89 -27.41 -14.33
N PRO A 13 -61.42 -26.30 -13.75
CA PRO A 13 -60.45 -25.48 -14.42
C PRO A 13 -59.08 -26.18 -14.51
N LEU A 14 -58.56 -26.31 -15.74
CA LEU A 14 -57.22 -26.79 -15.96
C LEU A 14 -56.25 -25.67 -15.51
N ILE A 15 -55.56 -25.91 -14.38
CA ILE A 15 -54.60 -25.00 -13.81
C ILE A 15 -53.22 -25.36 -14.35
N GLN A 16 -52.68 -24.50 -15.19
CA GLN A 16 -51.26 -24.60 -15.56
C GLN A 16 -50.44 -23.84 -14.52
N ASN A 17 -49.60 -24.56 -13.82
CA ASN A 17 -48.60 -23.90 -12.96
C ASN A 17 -47.63 -23.14 -13.86
N ALA A 18 -47.69 -21.81 -13.82
CA ALA A 18 -46.68 -20.99 -14.48
C ALA A 18 -45.29 -21.42 -13.94
N PRO A 19 -44.29 -21.56 -14.80
CA PRO A 19 -42.97 -21.85 -14.34
C PRO A 19 -42.55 -20.77 -13.32
N SER A 20 -42.21 -21.21 -12.11
CA SER A 20 -41.78 -20.32 -11.08
C SER A 20 -40.45 -19.68 -11.54
N THR A 21 -40.51 -18.44 -11.92
CA THR A 21 -39.30 -17.63 -12.25
C THR A 21 -38.70 -17.14 -10.95
N TYR A 22 -37.47 -17.56 -10.70
CA TYR A 22 -36.70 -17.11 -9.55
C TYR A 22 -35.64 -16.10 -10.02
N ASN A 23 -35.54 -14.98 -9.32
CA ASN A 23 -34.40 -14.07 -9.48
C ASN A 23 -33.20 -14.68 -8.75
N VAL A 24 -32.30 -15.28 -9.49
CA VAL A 24 -31.08 -15.84 -8.93
C VAL A 24 -29.96 -14.86 -9.07
N ARG A 25 -29.40 -14.39 -7.94
CA ARG A 25 -28.18 -13.61 -7.93
C ARG A 25 -27.00 -14.56 -7.76
N LEU A 26 -26.27 -14.79 -8.83
CA LEU A 26 -25.02 -15.55 -8.79
C LEU A 26 -23.88 -14.63 -8.39
N LYS A 27 -23.21 -14.93 -7.26
CA LYS A 27 -21.96 -14.30 -6.84
C LYS A 27 -20.84 -15.31 -7.08
N LYS A 28 -20.00 -15.02 -8.08
CA LYS A 28 -18.77 -15.79 -8.32
C LYS A 28 -17.61 -15.03 -7.72
N THR A 29 -16.96 -15.61 -6.73
CA THR A 29 -15.69 -15.10 -6.22
C THR A 29 -14.57 -15.75 -7.03
N LEU A 30 -13.78 -14.93 -7.71
CA LEU A 30 -12.58 -15.38 -8.41
C LEU A 30 -11.39 -14.99 -7.54
N ASP A 31 -10.58 -15.96 -7.18
CA ASP A 31 -9.29 -15.69 -6.58
C ASP A 31 -8.32 -15.32 -7.72
N ALA A 32 -7.97 -14.04 -7.78
CA ALA A 32 -7.03 -13.48 -8.73
C ALA A 32 -5.70 -13.12 -8.05
N SER A 33 -5.33 -13.87 -7.01
CA SER A 33 -4.08 -13.66 -6.30
C SER A 33 -2.89 -13.71 -7.26
N ARG A 34 -2.02 -12.73 -7.15
CA ARG A 34 -0.79 -12.65 -7.92
C ARG A 34 0.32 -12.07 -7.05
N VAL A 35 1.53 -12.53 -7.26
CA VAL A 35 2.71 -11.89 -6.69
C VAL A 35 2.97 -10.60 -7.46
N LYS A 36 3.08 -9.49 -6.74
CA LYS A 36 3.44 -8.17 -7.27
C LYS A 36 4.74 -7.72 -6.62
N ILE A 37 5.71 -7.34 -7.43
CA ILE A 37 6.97 -6.77 -6.97
C ILE A 37 6.95 -5.31 -7.32
N GLU A 38 7.12 -4.45 -6.32
CA GLU A 38 7.15 -3.01 -6.47
C GLU A 38 8.49 -2.46 -6.00
N ASN A 39 8.97 -1.42 -6.67
CA ASN A 39 10.13 -0.68 -6.22
C ASN A 39 9.70 0.33 -5.15
N VAL A 40 10.37 0.29 -4.00
CA VAL A 40 10.13 1.22 -2.88
C VAL A 40 11.20 2.31 -2.93
N PRO A 41 10.82 3.59 -3.08
CA PRO A 41 11.76 4.70 -3.01
C PRO A 41 12.40 4.79 -1.63
N ASN A 42 13.70 5.12 -1.58
CA ASN A 42 14.41 5.27 -0.30
C ASN A 42 13.78 6.34 0.62
N ALA A 43 13.15 7.36 0.04
CA ALA A 43 12.47 8.40 0.82
C ALA A 43 11.19 7.92 1.52
N GLU A 44 10.61 6.82 1.06
CA GLU A 44 9.41 6.20 1.62
C GLU A 44 9.73 5.02 2.55
N PHE A 45 10.97 4.55 2.53
CA PHE A 45 11.41 3.40 3.30
C PHE A 45 12.09 3.84 4.60
N MET A 46 11.71 3.23 5.69
CA MET A 46 12.25 3.46 7.01
C MET A 46 12.72 2.15 7.61
N ILE A 47 13.88 2.16 8.21
CA ILE A 47 14.48 1.00 8.89
C ILE A 47 15.13 1.45 10.19
N ASP A 48 15.24 0.54 11.14
CA ASP A 48 15.98 0.78 12.38
C ASP A 48 17.41 1.23 12.06
N ARG A 49 17.84 2.29 12.73
CA ARG A 49 19.15 2.89 12.52
C ARG A 49 20.31 1.92 12.80
N ASN A 50 20.11 0.95 13.66
CA ASN A 50 21.15 0.00 14.06
C ASN A 50 21.15 -1.27 13.21
N ALA A 51 20.24 -1.40 12.25
CA ALA A 51 20.15 -2.60 11.42
C ALA A 51 21.02 -2.46 10.17
N ASP A 52 21.79 -3.48 9.89
CA ASP A 52 22.61 -3.61 8.69
C ASP A 52 21.84 -4.30 7.56
N CYS A 53 20.84 -5.10 7.91
CA CYS A 53 19.97 -5.82 6.96
C CYS A 53 18.51 -5.84 7.44
N ILE A 54 17.60 -6.16 6.52
CA ILE A 54 16.16 -6.19 6.80
C ILE A 54 15.81 -7.32 7.79
N ASP A 55 16.48 -8.46 7.69
CA ASP A 55 16.17 -9.64 8.49
C ASP A 55 16.48 -9.44 9.99
N GLU A 56 17.49 -8.63 10.30
CA GLU A 56 17.89 -8.29 11.68
C GLU A 56 17.20 -7.05 12.22
N ALA A 57 16.51 -6.31 11.34
CA ALA A 57 15.83 -5.08 11.73
C ALA A 57 14.62 -5.38 12.63
N ARG A 58 14.56 -4.71 13.79
CA ARG A 58 13.43 -4.77 14.71
C ARG A 58 12.26 -3.90 14.25
N PHE A 59 12.52 -2.96 13.37
CA PHE A 59 11.54 -2.05 12.80
C PHE A 59 11.87 -1.79 11.34
N VAL A 60 10.88 -2.03 10.49
CA VAL A 60 10.90 -1.68 9.07
C VAL A 60 9.55 -1.07 8.72
N ALA A 61 9.52 0.00 7.96
CA ALA A 61 8.26 0.59 7.55
C ALA A 61 8.33 1.18 6.15
N GLN A 62 7.18 1.25 5.50
CA GLN A 62 6.98 2.01 4.28
C GLN A 62 5.91 3.06 4.48
N ARG A 63 6.21 4.29 4.09
CA ARG A 63 5.26 5.38 4.00
C ARG A 63 4.72 5.47 2.59
N LYS A 64 3.40 5.56 2.44
CA LYS A 64 2.71 5.81 1.16
C LYS A 64 1.75 6.97 1.31
N MET A 65 1.65 7.81 0.30
CA MET A 65 0.57 8.79 0.22
C MET A 65 -0.58 8.16 -0.55
N LEU A 66 -1.69 7.93 0.14
CA LEU A 66 -2.89 7.29 -0.42
C LEU A 66 -4.08 8.22 -0.30
N THR A 67 -5.02 8.11 -1.24
CA THR A 67 -6.29 8.84 -1.13
C THR A 67 -7.23 8.11 -0.16
N ARG A 68 -8.21 8.84 0.40
CA ARG A 68 -9.27 8.20 1.21
C ARG A 68 -10.00 7.11 0.42
N SER A 69 -10.20 7.34 -0.88
CA SER A 69 -10.82 6.36 -1.77
C SER A 69 -10.02 5.08 -1.85
N ASP A 70 -8.67 5.18 -1.93
CA ASP A 70 -7.79 4.02 -1.97
C ASP A 70 -7.83 3.21 -0.67
N LEU A 71 -7.84 3.89 0.48
CA LEU A 71 -7.95 3.22 1.79
C LEU A 71 -9.26 2.44 1.91
N VAL A 72 -10.38 3.01 1.46
CA VAL A 72 -11.67 2.31 1.43
C VAL A 72 -11.64 1.14 0.43
N ALA A 73 -10.98 1.29 -0.72
CA ALA A 73 -10.83 0.20 -1.70
C ALA A 73 -9.96 -0.95 -1.16
N MET A 74 -8.99 -0.66 -0.28
CA MET A 74 -8.20 -1.67 0.44
C MET A 74 -9.01 -2.44 1.49
N GLY A 75 -10.21 -1.98 1.82
CA GLY A 75 -11.14 -2.68 2.71
C GLY A 75 -11.27 -2.08 4.11
N TYR A 76 -10.66 -0.93 4.38
CA TYR A 76 -10.80 -0.23 5.66
C TYR A 76 -12.19 0.40 5.82
N ASP A 77 -12.66 0.53 7.07
CA ASP A 77 -13.98 1.08 7.37
C ASP A 77 -14.05 2.57 6.94
N LYS A 78 -15.12 2.88 6.18
CA LYS A 78 -15.37 4.25 5.69
C LYS A 78 -15.49 5.29 6.81
N ASN A 79 -16.04 4.88 7.96
CA ASN A 79 -16.23 5.80 9.09
C ASN A 79 -14.88 6.18 9.69
N ILE A 80 -14.00 5.19 9.88
CA ILE A 80 -12.64 5.42 10.37
C ILE A 80 -11.86 6.29 9.38
N VAL A 81 -11.94 5.96 8.09
CA VAL A 81 -11.24 6.71 7.04
C VAL A 81 -11.73 8.15 6.93
N ALA A 82 -13.03 8.41 7.17
CA ALA A 82 -13.58 9.76 7.13
C ALA A 82 -13.07 10.65 8.29
N GLU A 83 -12.74 10.06 9.45
CA GLU A 83 -12.24 10.77 10.62
C GLU A 83 -10.73 11.05 10.58
N LEU A 84 -9.99 10.45 9.61
CA LEU A 84 -8.55 10.68 9.48
C LEU A 84 -8.25 12.14 9.10
N ASN A 85 -7.31 12.73 9.82
CA ASN A 85 -6.85 14.08 9.51
C ASN A 85 -5.85 14.08 8.36
N THR A 86 -5.99 15.05 7.47
CA THR A 86 -5.08 15.26 6.34
C THR A 86 -3.87 16.14 6.70
N ASP A 87 -3.97 16.93 7.78
CA ASP A 87 -3.08 18.07 8.03
C ASP A 87 -1.78 17.74 8.79
N ASP A 88 -1.74 16.62 9.53
CA ASP A 88 -0.67 16.42 10.53
C ASP A 88 0.69 16.00 9.96
N GLU A 89 0.79 15.59 8.69
CA GLU A 89 2.03 15.02 8.15
C GLU A 89 2.51 15.55 6.81
N VAL A 90 1.74 16.43 6.17
CA VAL A 90 2.17 17.11 4.94
C VAL A 90 3.40 17.99 5.21
N GLY A 91 3.58 18.45 6.46
CA GLY A 91 4.71 19.26 6.88
C GLY A 91 6.07 18.53 6.95
N LEU A 92 6.09 17.21 7.07
CA LEU A 92 7.31 16.39 6.99
C LEU A 92 7.67 16.01 5.54
N GLY A 93 6.84 16.38 4.59
CA GLY A 93 6.97 16.08 3.17
C GLY A 93 7.98 16.93 2.40
N ILE A 94 8.84 17.72 3.06
CA ILE A 94 9.84 18.55 2.37
C ILE A 94 10.80 17.69 1.55
N VAL A 95 11.10 16.47 1.96
CA VAL A 95 11.97 15.55 1.21
C VAL A 95 11.21 14.82 0.10
N GLY A 96 9.89 14.65 0.23
CA GLY A 96 9.03 14.04 -0.80
C GLY A 96 8.54 15.01 -1.87
N ALA A 97 8.49 16.31 -1.57
CA ALA A 97 8.04 17.35 -2.50
C ALA A 97 8.98 17.50 -3.71
N GLU A 98 10.27 17.25 -3.55
CA GLU A 98 11.23 17.24 -4.67
C GLU A 98 11.01 16.08 -5.64
N TYR A 99 10.45 14.96 -5.15
CA TYR A 99 10.21 13.77 -5.97
C TYR A 99 8.78 13.67 -6.53
N ASN A 100 7.85 14.46 -6.01
CA ASN A 100 6.45 14.39 -6.45
C ASN A 100 5.85 15.80 -6.61
N PRO A 101 6.32 16.58 -7.60
CA PRO A 101 5.86 17.96 -7.80
C PRO A 101 4.38 18.08 -8.22
N VAL A 102 3.74 16.95 -8.52
CA VAL A 102 2.35 16.95 -9.04
C VAL A 102 1.31 17.15 -7.93
N ASN A 103 1.65 16.97 -6.66
CA ASN A 103 0.66 16.94 -5.58
C ASN A 103 0.60 18.23 -4.73
N ALA A 104 1.42 19.24 -5.03
CA ALA A 104 1.50 20.44 -4.18
C ALA A 104 0.34 21.43 -4.37
N ASP A 105 -0.42 21.35 -5.48
CA ASP A 105 -1.41 22.38 -5.86
C ASP A 105 -2.75 21.84 -6.35
N VAL A 106 -3.12 20.62 -6.04
CA VAL A 106 -4.47 20.17 -6.35
C VAL A 106 -5.41 20.69 -5.26
N ASN A 107 -6.02 21.84 -5.46
CA ASN A 107 -7.23 22.27 -4.77
C ASN A 107 -8.32 21.23 -5.03
N ASN A 108 -8.24 20.11 -4.34
CA ASN A 108 -9.18 19.02 -4.50
C ASN A 108 -10.44 19.41 -3.73
N THR A 109 -11.51 19.67 -4.45
CA THR A 109 -12.81 19.99 -3.86
C THR A 109 -13.51 18.72 -3.36
N ASP A 110 -13.00 17.54 -3.74
CA ASP A 110 -13.58 16.25 -3.38
C ASP A 110 -12.82 15.63 -2.18
N PRO A 111 -13.46 15.52 -1.01
CA PRO A 111 -12.83 14.92 0.17
C PRO A 111 -12.36 13.47 -0.01
N SER A 112 -12.92 12.74 -0.99
CA SER A 112 -12.52 11.36 -1.27
C SER A 112 -11.10 11.25 -1.84
N GLN A 113 -10.60 12.34 -2.41
CA GLN A 113 -9.28 12.45 -3.04
C GLN A 113 -8.22 13.07 -2.11
N ASP A 114 -8.59 13.40 -0.89
CA ASP A 114 -7.65 13.90 0.10
C ASP A 114 -6.53 12.89 0.33
N LEU A 115 -5.28 13.37 0.27
CA LEU A 115 -4.11 12.55 0.51
C LEU A 115 -3.86 12.36 2.00
N ILE A 116 -3.67 11.13 2.39
CA ILE A 116 -3.38 10.71 3.76
C ILE A 116 -2.05 9.95 3.76
N ALA A 117 -1.19 10.26 4.71
CA ALA A 117 0.02 9.50 4.94
C ALA A 117 -0.36 8.17 5.60
N TYR A 118 -0.16 7.10 4.85
CA TYR A 118 -0.36 5.73 5.27
C TYR A 118 0.99 5.07 5.54
N TYR A 119 1.11 4.43 6.69
CA TYR A 119 2.30 3.73 7.12
C TYR A 119 2.01 2.25 7.28
N GLU A 120 2.83 1.44 6.66
CA GLU A 120 2.85 0.00 6.82
C GLU A 120 4.12 -0.36 7.56
N CYS A 121 3.97 -0.72 8.84
CA CYS A 121 5.07 -0.96 9.76
C CYS A 121 5.18 -2.44 10.10
N TYR A 122 6.40 -2.92 10.12
CA TYR A 122 6.78 -4.27 10.52
C TYR A 122 7.70 -4.15 11.72
N LEU A 123 7.25 -4.63 12.88
CA LEU A 123 8.01 -4.50 14.11
C LEU A 123 7.84 -5.72 15.01
N ASP A 124 8.85 -5.92 15.88
CA ASP A 124 8.83 -6.98 16.86
C ASP A 124 8.12 -6.48 18.12
N ILE A 125 7.00 -7.09 18.49
CA ILE A 125 6.23 -6.79 19.69
C ILE A 125 6.40 -7.95 20.67
N GLY A 126 6.75 -7.62 21.92
CA GLY A 126 6.81 -8.62 23.00
C GLY A 126 5.40 -9.07 23.39
N ASP A 127 5.18 -10.39 23.38
CA ASP A 127 3.97 -11.02 23.88
C ASP A 127 4.07 -11.27 25.40
N GLU A 128 2.95 -11.65 26.02
CA GLU A 128 2.88 -12.00 27.44
C GLU A 128 3.86 -13.13 27.83
N ASP A 129 4.22 -13.98 26.87
CA ASP A 129 5.18 -15.07 27.03
C ASP A 129 6.66 -14.61 27.08
N GLY A 130 6.92 -13.32 26.87
CA GLY A 130 8.27 -12.75 26.83
C GLY A 130 9.03 -13.00 25.54
N LEU A 131 8.39 -13.57 24.51
CA LEU A 131 8.93 -13.72 23.18
C LEU A 131 8.41 -12.60 22.30
N ALA A 132 9.30 -12.01 21.49
CA ALA A 132 8.91 -11.01 20.51
C ALA A 132 8.41 -11.72 19.24
N LYS A 133 7.25 -11.28 18.74
CA LYS A 133 6.67 -11.73 17.49
C LYS A 133 6.61 -10.57 16.49
N LYS A 134 6.71 -10.92 15.22
CA LYS A 134 6.62 -9.91 14.17
C LYS A 134 5.15 -9.54 13.91
N HIS A 135 4.87 -8.25 13.98
CA HIS A 135 3.57 -7.69 13.68
C HIS A 135 3.65 -6.76 12.49
N ARG A 136 2.62 -6.83 11.65
CA ARG A 136 2.32 -5.86 10.62
C ARG A 136 1.27 -4.90 11.13
N ILE A 137 1.67 -3.68 11.40
CA ILE A 137 0.77 -2.62 11.83
C ILE A 137 0.60 -1.60 10.72
N CYS A 138 -0.64 -1.42 10.29
CA CYS A 138 -1.00 -0.37 9.35
C CYS A 138 -1.64 0.78 10.11
N TYR A 139 -1.10 1.98 9.95
CA TYR A 139 -1.70 3.15 10.58
C TYR A 139 -1.72 4.36 9.65
N ALA A 140 -2.65 5.26 9.90
CA ALA A 140 -2.76 6.53 9.21
C ALA A 140 -3.24 7.59 10.20
N SER A 141 -2.66 8.80 10.13
CA SER A 141 -3.06 9.95 10.97
C SER A 141 -3.20 9.61 12.45
N LYS A 142 -2.25 8.84 13.02
CA LYS A 142 -2.23 8.39 14.43
C LYS A 142 -3.31 7.37 14.82
N THR A 143 -4.06 6.84 13.84
CA THR A 143 -5.06 5.79 14.07
C THR A 143 -4.55 4.48 13.50
N ILE A 144 -4.56 3.42 14.32
CA ILE A 144 -4.22 2.07 13.86
C ILE A 144 -5.41 1.54 13.05
N LEU A 145 -5.14 1.14 11.81
CA LEU A 145 -6.13 0.61 10.89
C LEU A 145 -6.18 -0.93 10.94
N SER A 146 -5.02 -1.58 11.07
CA SER A 146 -4.93 -3.03 11.24
C SER A 146 -3.67 -3.39 12.03
N ASP A 147 -3.73 -4.51 12.74
CA ASP A 147 -2.63 -5.17 13.43
C ASP A 147 -2.75 -6.67 13.18
N GLU A 148 -1.71 -7.26 12.61
CA GLU A 148 -1.68 -8.66 12.21
C GLU A 148 -0.32 -9.27 12.60
N GLU A 149 -0.34 -10.44 13.22
CA GLU A 149 0.88 -11.25 13.44
C GLU A 149 1.33 -11.85 12.10
N ILE A 150 2.62 -11.75 11.79
CA ILE A 150 3.20 -12.23 10.53
C ILE A 150 4.48 -13.00 10.76
N ASP A 151 4.81 -13.90 9.83
CA ASP A 151 6.02 -14.73 9.93
C ASP A 151 7.24 -14.08 9.28
N TYR A 152 7.06 -13.15 8.33
CA TYR A 152 8.15 -12.57 7.56
C TYR A 152 7.86 -11.14 7.10
N VAL A 153 8.93 -10.37 6.88
CA VAL A 153 8.86 -9.01 6.33
C VAL A 153 8.97 -9.08 4.81
N PRO A 154 8.01 -8.55 4.03
CA PRO A 154 7.98 -8.69 2.57
C PRO A 154 8.86 -7.67 1.84
N PHE A 155 9.93 -7.21 2.43
CA PHE A 155 10.90 -6.31 1.81
C PHE A 155 12.21 -7.01 1.49
N TYR A 156 12.80 -6.64 0.36
CA TYR A 156 14.12 -7.10 -0.06
C TYR A 156 14.97 -5.92 -0.48
N SER A 157 16.23 -5.91 -0.06
CA SER A 157 17.18 -4.88 -0.43
C SER A 157 18.23 -5.43 -1.39
N LEU A 158 18.60 -4.62 -2.38
CA LEU A 158 19.73 -4.88 -3.26
C LEU A 158 20.69 -3.71 -3.15
N CYS A 159 21.86 -3.95 -2.56
CA CYS A 159 22.90 -2.96 -2.42
C CYS A 159 24.14 -3.34 -3.25
N PRO A 160 24.44 -2.64 -4.37
CA PRO A 160 25.60 -2.97 -5.22
C PRO A 160 26.93 -2.79 -4.52
N PHE A 161 27.07 -1.75 -3.69
CA PHE A 161 28.29 -1.43 -2.97
C PHE A 161 27.97 -1.20 -1.48
N PRO A 162 27.99 -2.27 -0.68
CA PRO A 162 27.66 -2.16 0.75
C PRO A 162 28.74 -1.34 1.47
N VAL A 163 28.29 -0.55 2.43
CA VAL A 163 29.15 0.13 3.40
C VAL A 163 29.02 -0.63 4.72
N PRO A 164 30.13 -1.02 5.35
CA PRO A 164 30.07 -1.73 6.62
C PRO A 164 29.26 -0.99 7.69
N HIS A 165 28.46 -1.74 8.47
CA HIS A 165 27.64 -1.23 9.57
C HIS A 165 26.59 -0.19 9.18
N THR A 166 26.11 -0.24 7.93
CA THR A 166 25.02 0.61 7.46
C THR A 166 24.13 -0.16 6.48
N PHE A 167 22.84 0.06 6.58
CA PHE A 167 21.88 -0.51 5.63
C PHE A 167 22.03 0.09 4.23
N TYR A 168 22.22 1.41 4.16
CA TYR A 168 22.39 2.10 2.89
C TYR A 168 23.84 2.04 2.42
N GLY A 169 24.05 1.56 1.20
CA GLY A 169 25.36 1.55 0.55
C GLY A 169 25.58 2.72 -0.39
N GLN A 170 26.59 2.59 -1.23
CA GLN A 170 26.94 3.56 -2.26
C GLN A 170 26.33 3.17 -3.61
N SER A 171 25.92 4.17 -4.39
CA SER A 171 25.51 3.99 -5.77
C SER A 171 26.72 3.98 -6.73
N MET A 172 26.50 3.51 -7.96
CA MET A 172 27.49 3.69 -9.03
C MET A 172 27.80 5.16 -9.30
N ALA A 173 26.79 6.03 -9.19
CA ALA A 173 26.96 7.46 -9.37
C ALA A 173 27.91 8.04 -8.33
N ASP A 174 27.80 7.69 -7.05
CA ASP A 174 28.69 8.16 -5.98
C ASP A 174 30.16 7.83 -6.28
N ARG A 175 30.41 6.65 -6.84
CA ARG A 175 31.77 6.21 -7.16
C ARG A 175 32.34 6.80 -8.45
N THR A 176 31.52 7.17 -9.40
CA THR A 176 31.97 7.68 -10.70
C THR A 176 31.95 9.20 -10.78
N MET A 177 31.22 9.88 -9.91
CA MET A 177 31.05 11.33 -9.95
C MET A 177 32.37 12.09 -9.81
N GLU A 178 33.26 11.67 -8.92
CA GLU A 178 34.57 12.29 -8.74
C GLU A 178 35.45 12.16 -10.01
N LEU A 179 35.44 10.98 -10.64
CA LEU A 179 36.19 10.76 -11.88
C LEU A 179 35.64 11.60 -13.03
N GLN A 180 34.34 11.76 -13.11
CA GLN A 180 33.69 12.61 -14.10
C GLN A 180 34.02 14.08 -13.88
N PHE A 181 34.05 14.53 -12.62
CA PHE A 181 34.47 15.89 -12.26
C PHE A 181 35.92 16.18 -12.67
N ILE A 182 36.86 15.29 -12.33
CA ILE A 182 38.26 15.37 -12.72
C ILE A 182 38.40 15.46 -14.24
N LYS A 183 37.74 14.53 -14.96
CA LYS A 183 37.72 14.51 -16.43
C LYS A 183 37.26 15.85 -17.01
N SER A 184 36.15 16.39 -16.49
CA SER A 184 35.60 17.66 -16.97
C SER A 184 36.52 18.83 -16.69
N THR A 185 37.20 18.84 -15.55
CA THR A 185 38.17 19.88 -15.18
C THR A 185 39.39 19.87 -16.09
N ILE A 186 39.98 18.68 -16.33
CA ILE A 186 41.11 18.52 -17.24
C ILE A 186 40.72 18.96 -18.66
N THR A 187 39.52 18.52 -19.14
CA THR A 187 39.08 18.91 -20.49
C THR A 187 38.94 20.42 -20.64
N ARG A 188 38.40 21.11 -19.64
CA ARG A 188 38.32 22.58 -19.64
C ARG A 188 39.69 23.23 -19.68
N GLN A 189 40.63 22.77 -18.84
CA GLN A 189 42.02 23.30 -18.82
C GLN A 189 42.79 23.06 -20.14
N MET A 190 42.39 22.04 -20.92
CA MET A 190 42.99 21.80 -22.24
C MET A 190 42.41 22.68 -23.36
N LEU A 191 41.24 23.25 -23.13
CA LEU A 191 40.50 24.08 -24.11
C LEU A 191 40.77 25.58 -23.91
N ASP A 192 41.23 26.00 -22.71
CA ASP A 192 41.68 27.35 -22.37
C ASP A 192 43.15 27.54 -22.75
#